data_f8503c3fff1afcf766ef0907020be580
#
_entry.id   f8503c3fff1afcf766ef0907020be580
#
_cell.length_a   1.000
_cell.length_b   1.000
_cell.length_c   1.000
_cell.angle_alpha   90.00
_cell.angle_beta   90.00
_cell.angle_gamma   90.00
#
_symmetry.space_group_name_H-M   'P 1'
#
loop_
_entity.id
_entity.type
_entity.pdbx_description
1 polymer ?
#
loop_
_entity_poly.entity_id
_entity_poly.type
_entity_poly.pdbx_seq_one_letter_code
_entity_poly.pdbx_strand_id
1 'polypeptide(L)'
;YLCENDIISQHFSQNDTVYTTSLKSFRPSSIESSKSFRALVFDQDRSVLHFYDNTLTDIHGEIDLVSIGIQQPLLVCESFAGNTFWVLDGGLMRLIKLNRELEVVSQTENLVSIFDNDELPSQMIEHNDYLYILIPNKGVAIFDVFGTFIKIYPTKALNIGVLNKYLLLQN
;
A
#
# COMPACT_ATOMS: atom_id res chain seq x y z
N TYR A 1 1.89 12.34 -8.09
CA TYR A 1 1.02 12.97 -7.08
C TYR A 1 1.86 13.75 -6.10
N LEU A 2 1.37 14.89 -5.66
CA LEU A 2 1.92 15.70 -4.56
C LEU A 2 0.81 15.89 -3.51
N CYS A 3 1.19 15.88 -2.23
CA CYS A 3 0.27 16.18 -1.13
C CYS A 3 0.86 17.35 -0.34
N GLU A 4 0.18 18.49 -0.37
CA GLU A 4 0.56 19.69 0.37
C GLU A 4 -0.68 20.38 0.92
N ASN A 5 -0.63 20.83 2.18
CA ASN A 5 -1.71 21.60 2.83
C ASN A 5 -3.11 20.95 2.71
N ASP A 6 -3.20 19.63 2.94
CA ASP A 6 -4.43 18.84 2.81
C ASP A 6 -5.01 18.81 1.38
N ILE A 7 -4.18 19.00 0.37
CA ILE A 7 -4.54 18.92 -1.04
C ILE A 7 -3.67 17.86 -1.72
N ILE A 8 -4.30 16.89 -2.39
CA ILE A 8 -3.62 16.04 -3.35
C ILE A 8 -3.72 16.70 -4.72
N SER A 9 -2.59 16.80 -5.41
CA SER A 9 -2.52 17.22 -6.78
C SER A 9 -1.90 16.17 -7.68
N GLN A 10 -2.49 15.96 -8.84
CA GLN A 10 -1.97 15.09 -9.90
C GLN A 10 -1.52 15.95 -11.07
N HIS A 11 -0.24 15.86 -11.42
CA HIS A 11 0.38 16.59 -12.52
C HIS A 11 0.59 15.65 -13.71
N PHE A 12 0.17 16.06 -14.88
CA PHE A 12 0.44 15.34 -16.14
C PHE A 12 1.53 16.09 -16.92
N SER A 13 2.63 15.40 -17.17
CA SER A 13 3.81 15.97 -17.86
C SER A 13 3.56 16.34 -19.33
N GLN A 14 2.46 15.89 -19.93
CA GLN A 14 2.20 16.09 -21.35
C GLN A 14 1.32 17.32 -21.68
N ASN A 15 0.50 17.83 -20.75
CA ASN A 15 -0.52 18.82 -21.05
C ASN A 15 -0.65 19.95 -20.02
N ASP A 16 0.27 20.12 -19.08
CA ASP A 16 0.17 21.06 -17.95
C ASP A 16 -1.18 20.99 -17.19
N THR A 17 -1.91 19.89 -17.33
CA THR A 17 -3.18 19.68 -16.64
C THR A 17 -2.89 19.25 -15.22
N VAL A 18 -3.52 19.93 -14.27
CA VAL A 18 -3.43 19.60 -12.84
C VAL A 18 -4.82 19.36 -12.31
N TYR A 19 -5.05 18.17 -11.77
CA TYR A 19 -6.25 17.87 -10.96
C TYR A 19 -5.90 18.01 -9.49
N THR A 20 -6.84 18.53 -8.71
CA THR A 20 -6.67 18.69 -7.27
C THR A 20 -7.91 18.22 -6.52
N THR A 21 -7.70 17.65 -5.36
CA THR A 21 -8.78 17.34 -4.42
C THR A 21 -8.36 17.69 -3.00
N SER A 22 -9.32 18.16 -2.20
CA SER A 22 -9.07 18.46 -0.78
C SER A 22 -9.31 17.20 0.05
N LEU A 23 -8.37 16.90 0.92
CA LEU A 23 -8.46 15.80 1.88
C LEU A 23 -9.28 16.15 3.13
N LYS A 24 -9.63 17.44 3.30
CA LYS A 24 -10.30 17.98 4.50
C LYS A 24 -9.54 17.62 5.78
N SER A 25 -10.00 16.68 6.58
CA SER A 25 -9.34 16.21 7.83
C SER A 25 -8.53 14.93 7.67
N PHE A 26 -8.28 14.50 6.43
CA PHE A 26 -7.59 13.27 6.11
C PHE A 26 -6.08 13.51 5.99
N ARG A 27 -5.24 12.67 6.62
CA ARG A 27 -3.77 12.78 6.58
C ARG A 27 -3.17 11.54 5.95
N PRO A 28 -2.80 11.58 4.67
CA PRO A 28 -2.24 10.41 4.01
C PRO A 28 -0.95 9.94 4.67
N SER A 29 -0.90 8.69 5.06
CA SER A 29 0.33 7.98 5.41
C SER A 29 1.00 7.44 4.15
N SER A 30 0.20 7.06 3.13
CA SER A 30 0.69 6.67 1.82
C SER A 30 -0.26 7.09 0.70
N ILE A 31 0.33 7.36 -0.46
CA ILE A 31 -0.38 7.60 -1.72
C ILE A 31 0.26 6.71 -2.77
N GLU A 32 -0.52 5.81 -3.33
CA GLU A 32 -0.07 4.94 -4.40
C GLU A 32 -0.79 5.25 -5.71
N SER A 33 -0.05 5.26 -6.79
CA SER A 33 -0.60 5.42 -8.13
C SER A 33 -0.61 4.10 -8.86
N SER A 34 -1.77 3.65 -9.28
CA SER A 34 -1.88 2.47 -10.11
C SER A 34 -1.65 2.75 -11.58
N LYS A 35 -1.32 1.68 -12.34
CA LYS A 35 -1.26 1.73 -13.80
C LYS A 35 -2.60 2.09 -14.46
N SER A 36 -3.70 1.94 -13.74
CA SER A 36 -5.05 2.29 -14.19
C SER A 36 -5.42 3.76 -13.98
N PHE A 37 -4.44 4.63 -13.77
CA PHE A 37 -4.67 6.06 -13.51
C PHE A 37 -5.55 6.34 -12.30
N ARG A 38 -5.38 5.57 -11.26
CA ARG A 38 -6.10 5.72 -9.99
C ARG A 38 -5.12 5.98 -8.87
N ALA A 39 -5.55 6.67 -7.83
CA ALA A 39 -4.79 6.83 -6.61
C ALA A 39 -5.49 6.10 -5.48
N LEU A 40 -4.71 5.31 -4.76
CA LEU A 40 -5.09 4.72 -3.49
C LEU A 40 -4.43 5.53 -2.39
N VAL A 41 -5.23 6.09 -1.50
CA VAL A 41 -4.77 6.99 -0.45
C VAL A 41 -5.15 6.40 0.89
N PHE A 42 -4.16 6.16 1.73
CA PHE A 42 -4.33 5.53 3.04
C PHE A 42 -3.95 6.48 4.16
N ASP A 43 -4.82 6.59 5.15
CA ASP A 43 -4.59 7.26 6.44
C ASP A 43 -4.51 6.19 7.52
N GLN A 44 -3.29 5.91 7.98
CA GLN A 44 -3.04 4.89 8.98
C GLN A 44 -3.62 5.27 10.35
N ASP A 45 -3.53 6.54 10.74
CA ASP A 45 -3.99 7.01 12.05
C ASP A 45 -5.50 6.82 12.21
N ARG A 46 -6.25 6.99 11.13
CA ARG A 46 -7.70 6.79 11.09
C ARG A 46 -8.11 5.40 10.61
N SER A 47 -7.17 4.60 10.12
CA SER A 47 -7.44 3.30 9.48
C SER A 47 -8.39 3.39 8.28
N VAL A 48 -8.27 4.44 7.50
CA VAL A 48 -9.18 4.78 6.41
C VAL A 48 -8.49 4.76 5.06
N LEU A 49 -9.20 4.28 4.06
CA LEU A 49 -8.75 4.17 2.68
C LEU A 49 -9.69 4.94 1.76
N HIS A 50 -9.13 5.62 0.77
CA HIS A 50 -9.85 6.26 -0.32
C HIS A 50 -9.32 5.81 -1.67
N PHE A 51 -10.22 5.64 -2.63
CA PHE A 51 -9.88 5.42 -4.03
C PHE A 51 -10.28 6.63 -4.86
N TYR A 52 -9.33 7.21 -5.55
CA TYR A 52 -9.57 8.32 -6.48
C TYR A 52 -9.39 7.85 -7.93
N ASP A 53 -10.20 8.38 -8.81
CA ASP A 53 -10.02 8.20 -10.25
C ASP A 53 -8.91 9.11 -10.83
N ASN A 54 -8.75 9.09 -12.13
CA ASN A 54 -7.74 9.90 -12.85
C ASN A 54 -8.05 11.42 -12.85
N THR A 55 -9.17 11.85 -12.31
CA THR A 55 -9.52 13.27 -12.11
C THR A 55 -9.52 13.66 -10.63
N LEU A 56 -9.05 12.77 -9.76
CA LEU A 56 -9.09 12.89 -8.31
C LEU A 56 -10.51 13.01 -7.73
N THR A 57 -11.47 12.39 -8.40
CA THR A 57 -12.81 12.19 -7.84
C THR A 57 -12.81 10.94 -6.97
N ASP A 58 -13.31 11.04 -5.74
CA ASP A 58 -13.45 9.89 -4.84
C ASP A 58 -14.50 8.93 -5.39
N ILE A 59 -14.13 7.65 -5.57
CA ILE A 59 -14.95 6.65 -6.23
C ILE A 59 -15.92 5.96 -5.26
N HIS A 60 -15.46 5.73 -4.02
CA HIS A 60 -16.19 4.90 -3.05
C HIS A 60 -16.50 5.64 -1.73
N GLY A 61 -15.97 6.85 -1.56
CA GLY A 61 -15.98 7.53 -0.27
C GLY A 61 -15.00 6.90 0.73
N GLU A 62 -15.14 7.28 1.98
CA GLU A 62 -14.29 6.82 3.06
C GLU A 62 -14.57 5.33 3.37
N ILE A 63 -13.52 4.49 3.30
CA ILE A 63 -13.55 3.07 3.63
C ILE A 63 -12.86 2.88 4.98
N ASP A 64 -13.61 2.58 6.02
CA ASP A 64 -13.10 2.22 7.33
C ASP A 64 -12.66 0.74 7.31
N LEU A 65 -11.34 0.50 7.33
CA LEU A 65 -10.76 -0.84 7.28
C LEU A 65 -11.05 -1.64 8.56
N VAL A 66 -11.26 -0.97 9.69
CA VAL A 66 -11.60 -1.65 10.95
C VAL A 66 -13.01 -2.21 10.88
N SER A 67 -13.94 -1.50 10.24
CA SER A 67 -15.34 -1.96 10.08
C SER A 67 -15.47 -3.25 9.27
N ILE A 68 -14.50 -3.55 8.40
CA ILE A 68 -14.45 -4.79 7.60
C ILE A 68 -13.59 -5.90 8.24
N GLY A 69 -13.19 -5.74 9.50
CA GLY A 69 -12.53 -6.80 10.28
C GLY A 69 -11.00 -6.79 10.25
N ILE A 70 -10.38 -5.70 9.79
CA ILE A 70 -8.93 -5.49 9.89
C ILE A 70 -8.65 -4.77 11.20
N GLN A 71 -7.87 -5.39 12.09
CA GLN A 71 -7.74 -4.86 13.46
C GLN A 71 -6.82 -3.63 13.54
N GLN A 72 -5.70 -3.67 12.81
CA GLN A 72 -4.70 -2.60 12.81
C GLN A 72 -4.03 -2.51 11.44
N PRO A 73 -4.63 -1.83 10.48
CA PRO A 73 -4.01 -1.67 9.16
C PRO A 73 -2.72 -0.85 9.29
N LEU A 74 -1.58 -1.47 8.99
CA LEU A 74 -0.27 -0.83 9.03
C LEU A 74 0.18 -0.31 7.67
N LEU A 75 0.03 -1.11 6.64
CA LEU A 75 0.43 -0.80 5.27
C LEU A 75 -0.66 -1.24 4.30
N VAL A 76 -0.81 -0.47 3.24
CA VAL A 76 -1.69 -0.80 2.13
C VAL A 76 -0.91 -0.62 0.83
N CYS A 77 -1.07 -1.51 -0.13
CA CYS A 77 -0.58 -1.29 -1.49
C CYS A 77 -1.52 -1.87 -2.53
N GLU A 78 -1.59 -1.21 -3.70
CA GLU A 78 -2.38 -1.72 -4.81
C GLU A 78 -1.69 -2.93 -5.44
N SER A 79 -2.47 -3.92 -5.84
CA SER A 79 -1.96 -5.04 -6.62
C SER A 79 -1.57 -4.60 -8.02
N PHE A 80 -0.47 -5.13 -8.53
CA PHE A 80 0.02 -4.84 -9.87
C PHE A 80 -1.02 -5.13 -10.98
N ALA A 81 -1.93 -6.07 -10.73
CA ALA A 81 -3.05 -6.36 -11.63
C ALA A 81 -4.16 -5.28 -11.61
N GLY A 82 -4.16 -4.36 -10.63
CA GLY A 82 -5.02 -3.19 -10.59
C GLY A 82 -6.46 -3.41 -10.12
N ASN A 83 -6.86 -4.62 -9.75
CA ASN A 83 -8.23 -4.93 -9.32
C ASN A 83 -8.35 -5.34 -7.85
N THR A 84 -7.23 -5.47 -7.18
CA THR A 84 -7.12 -5.87 -5.78
C THR A 84 -6.09 -5.00 -5.08
N PHE A 85 -6.08 -5.03 -3.76
CA PHE A 85 -5.07 -4.36 -2.94
C PHE A 85 -4.73 -5.21 -1.72
N TRP A 86 -3.52 -5.04 -1.22
CA TRP A 86 -3.05 -5.69 -0.02
C TRP A 86 -3.19 -4.76 1.18
N VAL A 87 -3.51 -5.37 2.33
CA VAL A 87 -3.43 -4.74 3.64
C VAL A 87 -2.59 -5.61 4.55
N LEU A 88 -1.60 -5.02 5.22
CA LEU A 88 -0.92 -5.64 6.34
C LEU A 88 -1.68 -5.30 7.62
N ASP A 89 -2.34 -6.30 8.20
CA ASP A 89 -3.02 -6.20 9.49
C ASP A 89 -2.02 -6.49 10.62
N GLY A 90 -1.59 -5.45 11.32
CA GLY A 90 -0.65 -5.57 12.45
C GLY A 90 -1.28 -6.20 13.68
N GLY A 91 -2.60 -6.11 13.87
CA GLY A 91 -3.28 -6.70 15.02
C GLY A 91 -3.25 -8.23 14.99
N LEU A 92 -3.36 -8.84 13.82
CA LEU A 92 -3.28 -10.29 13.62
C LEU A 92 -1.98 -10.72 12.94
N MET A 93 -1.12 -9.78 12.59
CA MET A 93 0.15 -9.96 11.89
C MET A 93 -0.03 -10.86 10.66
N ARG A 94 -0.89 -10.42 9.74
CA ARG A 94 -1.23 -11.15 8.52
C ARG A 94 -1.38 -10.21 7.33
N LEU A 95 -1.18 -10.73 6.12
CA LEU A 95 -1.50 -10.07 4.88
C LEU A 95 -2.90 -10.48 4.44
N ILE A 96 -3.68 -9.50 4.01
CA ILE A 96 -5.03 -9.70 3.47
C ILE A 96 -5.07 -9.04 2.09
N LYS A 97 -5.48 -9.80 1.08
CA LYS A 97 -5.75 -9.28 -0.26
C LYS A 97 -7.25 -9.10 -0.44
N LEU A 98 -7.67 -7.89 -0.76
CA LEU A 98 -9.06 -7.53 -0.95
C LEU A 98 -9.31 -7.13 -2.40
N ASN A 99 -10.52 -7.42 -2.90
CA ASN A 99 -11.03 -6.83 -4.13
C ASN A 99 -11.65 -5.43 -3.86
N ARG A 100 -12.20 -4.80 -4.88
CA ARG A 100 -12.81 -3.46 -4.77
C ARG A 100 -14.14 -3.47 -4.03
N GLU A 101 -14.81 -4.60 -4.01
CA GLU A 101 -16.03 -4.83 -3.25
C GLU A 101 -15.75 -5.14 -1.77
N LEU A 102 -14.46 -5.03 -1.36
CA LEU A 102 -13.94 -5.30 -0.01
C LEU A 102 -14.06 -6.77 0.42
N GLU A 103 -14.21 -7.68 -0.54
CA GLU A 103 -14.22 -9.11 -0.27
C GLU A 103 -12.78 -9.64 -0.19
N VAL A 104 -12.53 -10.56 0.75
CA VAL A 104 -11.24 -11.21 0.92
C VAL A 104 -10.99 -12.19 -0.23
N VAL A 105 -9.99 -11.89 -1.06
CA VAL A 105 -9.53 -12.75 -2.16
C VAL A 105 -8.52 -13.77 -1.66
N SER A 106 -7.61 -13.34 -0.79
CA SER A 106 -6.58 -14.19 -0.18
C SER A 106 -6.17 -13.61 1.17
N GLN A 107 -5.71 -14.47 2.07
CA GLN A 107 -5.09 -14.07 3.32
C GLN A 107 -4.02 -15.07 3.74
N THR A 108 -3.02 -14.60 4.46
CA THR A 108 -1.98 -15.45 5.01
C THR A 108 -2.35 -15.96 6.40
N GLU A 109 -1.64 -17.00 6.84
CA GLU A 109 -1.53 -17.32 8.26
C GLU A 109 -0.81 -16.19 9.02
N ASN A 110 -0.66 -16.34 10.34
CA ASN A 110 0.06 -15.38 11.16
C ASN A 110 1.56 -15.35 10.78
N LEU A 111 2.08 -14.17 10.50
CA LEU A 111 3.44 -13.91 10.01
C LEU A 111 4.37 -13.36 11.11
N VAL A 112 4.02 -13.52 12.38
CA VAL A 112 4.81 -12.98 13.50
C VAL A 112 6.27 -13.48 13.49
N SER A 113 6.51 -14.69 12.99
CA SER A 113 7.87 -15.24 12.85
C SER A 113 8.70 -14.56 11.76
N ILE A 114 8.04 -13.88 10.81
CA ILE A 114 8.67 -13.14 9.72
C ILE A 114 8.86 -11.69 10.11
N PHE A 115 7.83 -11.09 10.70
CA PHE A 115 7.83 -9.71 11.20
C PHE A 115 8.14 -9.75 12.69
N ASP A 116 9.39 -9.50 13.07
CA ASP A 116 9.77 -9.38 14.49
C ASP A 116 8.98 -8.27 15.17
N ASN A 117 8.61 -8.48 16.44
CA ASN A 117 7.84 -7.50 17.22
C ASN A 117 8.60 -6.19 17.49
N ASP A 118 9.92 -6.17 17.28
CA ASP A 118 10.76 -5.02 17.60
C ASP A 118 10.76 -3.94 16.50
N GLU A 119 10.44 -4.32 15.25
CA GLU A 119 10.43 -3.38 14.11
C GLU A 119 9.26 -3.67 13.17
N LEU A 120 8.33 -2.71 13.10
CA LEU A 120 7.20 -2.81 12.18
C LEU A 120 7.65 -2.60 10.73
N PRO A 121 7.07 -3.33 9.78
CA PRO A 121 7.26 -3.08 8.37
C PRO A 121 6.93 -1.63 7.99
N SER A 122 7.73 -1.04 7.11
CA SER A 122 7.65 0.39 6.77
C SER A 122 7.17 0.67 5.34
N GLN A 123 7.33 -0.28 4.43
CA GLN A 123 6.86 -0.15 3.05
C GLN A 123 6.40 -1.49 2.50
N MET A 124 5.42 -1.46 1.60
CA MET A 124 4.89 -2.63 0.91
C MET A 124 4.60 -2.28 -0.54
N ILE A 125 5.09 -3.09 -1.48
CA ILE A 125 4.93 -2.89 -2.93
C ILE A 125 4.68 -4.24 -3.59
N GLU A 126 3.58 -4.39 -4.33
CA GLU A 126 3.41 -5.52 -5.26
C GLU A 126 3.88 -5.11 -6.65
N HIS A 127 4.74 -5.92 -7.24
CA HIS A 127 5.21 -5.70 -8.60
C HIS A 127 5.46 -7.02 -9.32
N ASN A 128 4.89 -7.15 -10.52
CA ASN A 128 4.87 -8.39 -11.29
C ASN A 128 4.28 -9.55 -10.44
N ASP A 129 5.10 -10.54 -10.12
CA ASP A 129 4.67 -11.77 -9.44
C ASP A 129 5.03 -11.78 -7.96
N TYR A 130 5.46 -10.65 -7.39
CA TYR A 130 5.98 -10.60 -6.03
C TYR A 130 5.44 -9.42 -5.22
N LEU A 131 5.20 -9.68 -3.94
CA LEU A 131 4.96 -8.66 -2.91
C LEU A 131 6.22 -8.49 -2.09
N TYR A 132 6.73 -7.26 -2.03
CA TYR A 132 7.92 -6.86 -1.30
C TYR A 132 7.53 -6.06 -0.07
N ILE A 133 8.04 -6.43 1.10
CA ILE A 133 7.76 -5.74 2.36
C ILE A 133 9.08 -5.37 3.02
N LEU A 134 9.35 -4.09 3.15
CA LEU A 134 10.54 -3.59 3.84
C LEU A 134 10.34 -3.66 5.35
N ILE A 135 11.25 -4.36 6.01
CA ILE A 135 11.36 -4.43 7.47
C ILE A 135 12.67 -3.72 7.82
N PRO A 136 12.62 -2.55 8.48
CA PRO A 136 13.83 -1.81 8.86
C PRO A 136 14.85 -2.70 9.56
N ASN A 137 16.14 -2.47 9.31
CA ASN A 137 17.28 -3.21 9.85
C ASN A 137 17.32 -4.74 9.58
N LYS A 138 16.25 -5.35 9.10
CA LYS A 138 16.16 -6.78 8.80
C LYS A 138 16.31 -7.06 7.31
N GLY A 139 15.60 -6.32 6.47
CA GLY A 139 15.65 -6.48 5.04
C GLY A 139 14.29 -6.44 4.36
N VAL A 140 14.19 -7.04 3.18
CA VAL A 140 12.96 -7.11 2.40
C VAL A 140 12.41 -8.53 2.45
N ALA A 141 11.25 -8.71 3.07
CA ALA A 141 10.48 -9.94 2.99
C ALA A 141 9.79 -10.02 1.62
N ILE A 142 9.92 -11.16 0.95
CA ILE A 142 9.42 -11.41 -0.39
C ILE A 142 8.36 -12.50 -0.32
N PHE A 143 7.19 -12.20 -0.85
CA PHE A 143 6.05 -13.12 -0.98
C PHE A 143 5.67 -13.24 -2.46
N ASP A 144 4.98 -14.33 -2.81
CA ASP A 144 4.30 -14.40 -4.10
C ASP A 144 2.97 -13.61 -4.11
N VAL A 145 2.31 -13.53 -5.25
CA VAL A 145 1.03 -12.81 -5.42
C VAL A 145 -0.15 -13.46 -4.68
N PHE A 146 0.05 -14.64 -4.09
CA PHE A 146 -0.93 -15.33 -3.26
C PHE A 146 -0.68 -15.13 -1.76
N GLY A 147 0.45 -14.47 -1.40
CA GLY A 147 0.85 -14.24 -0.03
C GLY A 147 1.73 -15.36 0.56
N THR A 148 2.24 -16.28 -0.27
CA THR A 148 3.17 -17.32 0.20
C THR A 148 4.55 -16.72 0.44
N PHE A 149 5.07 -16.86 1.65
CA PHE A 149 6.42 -16.40 1.98
C PHE A 149 7.50 -17.16 1.20
N ILE A 150 8.43 -16.43 0.59
CA ILE A 150 9.52 -16.99 -0.19
C ILE A 150 10.84 -16.90 0.60
N LYS A 151 11.23 -15.67 0.98
CA LYS A 151 12.50 -15.41 1.69
C LYS A 151 12.55 -13.99 2.22
N ILE A 152 13.55 -13.72 3.06
CA ILE A 152 14.02 -12.37 3.38
C ILE A 152 15.31 -12.12 2.61
N TYR A 153 15.38 -10.97 1.91
CA TYR A 153 16.61 -10.44 1.35
C TYR A 153 17.23 -9.47 2.37
N PRO A 154 18.37 -9.81 3.01
CA PRO A 154 18.97 -8.97 4.04
C PRO A 154 19.47 -7.65 3.44
N THR A 155 19.05 -6.53 4.00
CA THR A 155 19.51 -5.19 3.61
C THR A 155 19.27 -4.21 4.75
N LYS A 156 19.98 -3.09 4.73
CA LYS A 156 19.75 -1.94 5.61
C LYS A 156 19.13 -0.77 4.85
N ALA A 157 18.49 -1.04 3.73
CA ALA A 157 17.80 -0.02 2.94
C ALA A 157 16.74 0.68 3.79
N LEU A 158 16.60 1.98 3.59
CA LEU A 158 15.58 2.82 4.22
C LEU A 158 14.32 2.91 3.38
N ASN A 159 14.46 2.73 2.06
CA ASN A 159 13.34 2.73 1.13
C ASN A 159 13.51 1.64 0.08
N ILE A 160 12.39 1.17 -0.46
CA ILE A 160 12.35 0.27 -1.61
C ILE A 160 11.54 0.90 -2.74
N GLY A 161 11.88 0.55 -3.95
CA GLY A 161 11.15 0.89 -5.16
C GLY A 161 11.28 -0.23 -6.18
N VAL A 162 10.50 -0.16 -7.24
CA VAL A 162 10.54 -1.15 -8.33
C VAL A 162 10.67 -0.44 -9.67
N LEU A 163 11.53 -0.97 -10.52
CA LEU A 163 11.70 -0.48 -11.89
C LEU A 163 11.89 -1.66 -12.84
N ASN A 164 10.96 -1.83 -13.76
CA ASN A 164 10.91 -2.99 -14.65
C ASN A 164 10.90 -4.30 -13.84
N LYS A 165 11.98 -5.10 -13.90
CA LYS A 165 12.15 -6.34 -13.14
C LYS A 165 13.08 -6.21 -11.93
N TYR A 166 13.51 -4.99 -11.61
CA TYR A 166 14.49 -4.76 -10.55
C TYR A 166 13.82 -4.19 -9.31
N LEU A 167 14.19 -4.74 -8.17
CA LEU A 167 13.95 -4.12 -6.87
C LEU A 167 15.07 -3.11 -6.62
N LEU A 168 14.71 -1.86 -6.37
CA LEU A 168 15.63 -0.78 -6.04
C LEU A 168 15.69 -0.62 -4.54
N LEU A 169 16.90 -0.51 -4.01
CA LEU A 169 17.16 -0.32 -2.58
C LEU A 169 17.84 1.04 -2.41
N GLN A 170 17.30 1.87 -1.54
CA GLN A 170 17.85 3.17 -1.19
C GLN A 170 18.31 3.16 0.28
N ASN A 171 19.57 3.50 0.48
CA ASN A 171 20.20 3.66 1.79
C ASN A 171 20.17 5.12 2.25
#